data_8cece707f90ae4df4d89f80d6237e764
#
_entry.id   8cece707f90ae4df4d89f80d6237e764
#
_cell.length_a   1.000
_cell.length_b   1.000
_cell.length_c   1.000
_cell.angle_alpha   90.00
_cell.angle_beta   90.00
_cell.angle_gamma   90.00
#
_symmetry.space_group_name_H-M   'P 1'
#
loop_
_entity.id
_entity.type
_entity.pdbx_description
1 polymer ?
#
loop_
_entity_poly.entity_id
_entity_poly.type
_entity_poly.pdbx_seq_one_letter_code
_entity_poly.pdbx_strand_id
1 'polypeptide(L)'
;EEDGVIQGYAYAGAFNPREAYDWSSELTIYMSHTARKGGLGRRLYEALVDQLRSMGILNVYACIGYPQQEDEYLTKNSEQFHRHLGFETVGTFHHCGYKFGRWYDMIWMEKMIGSHDSVQQSVLFPERKAYTITEIVEDDFGCEGRPEGAEPMVTVSLDGDHGVWGKVRIADAYLYEHHLDVGSVVHTTEMFLDSISVRS
;
A
#
# COMPACT_ATOMS: atom_id res chain seq x y z
N GLU A 1 8.86 9.88 -6.88
CA GLU A 1 9.89 9.51 -7.85
C GLU A 1 10.83 10.70 -8.06
N GLU A 2 12.12 10.46 -8.04
CA GLU A 2 13.14 11.46 -8.37
C GLU A 2 14.10 10.83 -9.38
N ASP A 3 14.35 11.51 -10.47
CA ASP A 3 15.23 11.05 -11.58
C ASP A 3 14.91 9.62 -12.09
N GLY A 4 13.63 9.26 -12.14
CA GLY A 4 13.18 7.94 -12.56
C GLY A 4 13.32 6.84 -11.49
N VAL A 5 13.74 7.19 -10.26
CA VAL A 5 13.89 6.24 -9.16
C VAL A 5 12.75 6.41 -8.16
N ILE A 6 12.07 5.30 -7.82
CA ILE A 6 11.02 5.30 -6.80
C ILE A 6 11.66 5.52 -5.42
N GLN A 7 11.31 6.63 -4.77
CA GLN A 7 11.82 7.00 -3.45
C GLN A 7 10.95 6.49 -2.30
N GLY A 8 9.73 6.06 -2.59
CA GLY A 8 8.81 5.51 -1.61
C GLY A 8 7.40 5.37 -2.18
N TYR A 9 6.56 4.69 -1.43
CA TYR A 9 5.14 4.53 -1.74
C TYR A 9 4.31 4.48 -0.47
N ALA A 10 3.03 4.78 -0.59
CA ALA A 10 2.05 4.62 0.48
C ALA A 10 0.78 4.01 -0.10
N TYR A 11 0.07 3.26 0.71
CA TYR A 11 -1.23 2.70 0.36
C TYR A 11 -2.15 2.66 1.57
N ALA A 12 -3.43 2.48 1.29
CA ALA A 12 -4.47 2.31 2.29
C ALA A 12 -5.16 0.96 2.08
N GLY A 13 -5.47 0.29 3.18
CA GLY A 13 -6.28 -0.92 3.20
C GLY A 13 -7.50 -0.74 4.10
N ALA A 14 -8.46 -1.67 4.00
CA ALA A 14 -9.58 -1.71 4.94
C ALA A 14 -9.05 -1.94 6.35
N PHE A 15 -9.49 -1.12 7.31
CA PHE A 15 -9.17 -1.32 8.72
C PHE A 15 -9.74 -2.63 9.26
N ASN A 16 -10.96 -2.96 8.84
CA ASN A 16 -11.64 -4.20 9.19
C ASN A 16 -12.59 -4.59 8.04
N PRO A 17 -12.74 -5.88 7.69
CA PRO A 17 -13.55 -6.31 6.55
C PRO A 17 -15.08 -6.22 6.75
N ARG A 18 -15.56 -5.70 7.88
CA ARG A 18 -17.00 -5.56 8.17
C ARG A 18 -17.47 -4.17 7.78
N GLU A 19 -18.62 -4.05 7.13
CA GLU A 19 -19.24 -2.79 6.65
C GLU A 19 -19.33 -1.69 7.72
N ALA A 20 -19.49 -2.06 9.00
CA ALA A 20 -19.51 -1.10 10.11
C ALA A 20 -18.22 -0.26 10.22
N TYR A 21 -17.14 -0.67 9.56
CA TYR A 21 -15.83 -0.01 9.59
C TYR A 21 -15.43 0.60 8.23
N ASP A 22 -16.35 0.74 7.29
CA ASP A 22 -16.07 1.26 5.95
C ASP A 22 -15.47 2.68 5.96
N TRP A 23 -15.79 3.48 6.98
CA TRP A 23 -15.23 4.83 7.15
C TRP A 23 -13.82 4.86 7.77
N SER A 24 -13.19 3.71 7.90
CA SER A 24 -11.90 3.52 8.57
C SER A 24 -10.90 2.84 7.65
N SER A 25 -9.66 3.33 7.61
CA SER A 25 -8.61 2.79 6.75
C SER A 25 -7.30 2.64 7.50
N GLU A 26 -6.61 1.54 7.29
CA GLU A 26 -5.22 1.37 7.75
C GLU A 26 -4.27 1.89 6.68
N LEU A 27 -3.30 2.71 7.09
CA LEU A 27 -2.30 3.30 6.21
C LEU A 27 -0.94 2.66 6.40
N THR A 28 -0.27 2.45 5.28
CA THR A 28 1.11 1.96 5.26
C THR A 28 1.96 2.87 4.38
N ILE A 29 3.16 3.19 4.85
CA ILE A 29 4.13 3.98 4.10
C ILE A 29 5.51 3.33 4.15
N TYR A 30 6.16 3.24 3.00
CA TYR A 30 7.54 2.80 2.86
C TYR A 30 8.35 3.86 2.15
N MET A 31 9.51 4.18 2.70
CA MET A 31 10.45 5.15 2.15
C MET A 31 11.82 4.51 1.95
N SER A 32 12.47 4.83 0.85
CA SER A 32 13.88 4.47 0.65
C SER A 32 14.74 5.00 1.79
N HIS A 33 15.72 4.22 2.21
CA HIS A 33 16.68 4.65 3.24
C HIS A 33 17.47 5.90 2.83
N THR A 34 17.62 6.14 1.54
CA THR A 34 18.30 7.31 0.96
C THR A 34 17.41 8.54 0.87
N ALA A 35 16.08 8.38 0.87
CA ALA A 35 15.10 9.47 0.72
C ALA A 35 14.82 10.26 2.02
N ARG A 36 15.68 10.14 3.02
CA ARG A 36 15.48 10.68 4.37
C ARG A 36 15.77 12.17 4.47
N LYS A 37 15.32 13.02 3.64
CA LYS A 37 15.32 14.50 3.86
C LYS A 37 14.56 15.14 2.70
N GLY A 38 13.70 16.11 2.96
CA GLY A 38 12.94 16.80 1.91
C GLY A 38 11.42 16.71 2.05
N GLY A 39 10.90 16.07 3.12
CA GLY A 39 9.46 16.02 3.37
C GLY A 39 8.67 15.11 2.41
N LEU A 40 9.35 14.25 1.61
CA LEU A 40 8.69 13.35 0.66
C LEU A 40 7.67 12.42 1.33
N GLY A 41 8.03 11.82 2.46
CA GLY A 41 7.12 10.98 3.22
C GLY A 41 5.86 11.71 3.66
N ARG A 42 6.00 12.97 4.11
CA ARG A 42 4.87 13.82 4.46
C ARG A 42 3.98 14.11 3.26
N ARG A 43 4.56 14.53 2.13
CA ARG A 43 3.82 14.83 0.89
C ARG A 43 3.06 13.61 0.37
N LEU A 44 3.70 12.44 0.39
CA LEU A 44 3.09 11.18 -0.02
C LEU A 44 1.91 10.82 0.89
N TYR A 45 2.10 11.00 2.20
CA TYR A 45 1.07 10.74 3.18
C TYR A 45 -0.13 11.71 3.06
N GLU A 46 0.15 13.02 2.92
CA GLU A 46 -0.88 14.04 2.76
C GLU A 46 -1.72 13.78 1.50
N ALA A 47 -1.08 13.43 0.37
CA ALA A 47 -1.78 13.08 -0.86
C ALA A 47 -2.72 11.86 -0.68
N LEU A 48 -2.26 10.82 0.01
CA LEU A 48 -3.08 9.66 0.32
C LEU A 48 -4.27 10.01 1.23
N VAL A 49 -4.04 10.80 2.28
CA VAL A 49 -5.09 11.24 3.21
C VAL A 49 -6.12 12.12 2.49
N ASP A 50 -5.70 13.00 1.59
CA ASP A 50 -6.62 13.85 0.82
C ASP A 50 -7.50 13.00 -0.10
N GLN A 51 -6.94 11.97 -0.74
CA GLN A 51 -7.71 11.02 -1.53
C GLN A 51 -8.73 10.25 -0.67
N LEU A 52 -8.31 9.73 0.47
CA LEU A 52 -9.21 9.01 1.40
C LEU A 52 -10.33 9.91 1.91
N ARG A 53 -10.02 11.17 2.23
CA ARG A 53 -11.02 12.16 2.64
C ARG A 53 -12.04 12.41 1.53
N SER A 54 -11.60 12.49 0.27
CA SER A 54 -12.51 12.67 -0.87
C SER A 54 -13.44 11.46 -1.09
N MET A 55 -13.01 10.27 -0.66
CA MET A 55 -13.82 9.05 -0.68
C MET A 55 -14.82 8.98 0.48
N GLY A 56 -14.71 9.84 1.49
CA GLY A 56 -15.57 9.81 2.66
C GLY A 56 -15.01 9.02 3.85
N ILE A 57 -13.73 8.62 3.81
CA ILE A 57 -13.05 8.02 4.97
C ILE A 57 -12.89 9.07 6.05
N LEU A 58 -13.18 8.69 7.29
CA LEU A 58 -13.16 9.60 8.44
C LEU A 58 -12.01 9.32 9.40
N ASN A 59 -11.56 8.07 9.46
CA ASN A 59 -10.54 7.61 10.39
C ASN A 59 -9.41 6.94 9.63
N VAL A 60 -8.18 7.26 10.02
CA VAL A 60 -7.00 6.56 9.50
C VAL A 60 -6.15 6.04 10.66
N TYR A 61 -5.66 4.84 10.49
CA TYR A 61 -4.90 4.09 11.49
C TYR A 61 -3.53 3.71 10.95
N ALA A 62 -2.57 3.59 11.85
CA ALA A 62 -1.26 3.04 11.55
C ALA A 62 -0.88 1.98 12.58
N CYS A 63 -0.52 0.79 12.10
CA CYS A 63 0.02 -0.30 12.90
C CYS A 63 1.55 -0.26 12.82
N ILE A 64 2.22 -0.05 13.95
CA ILE A 64 3.65 0.26 13.99
C ILE A 64 4.36 -0.69 14.95
N GLY A 65 5.39 -1.40 14.44
CA GLY A 65 6.33 -2.12 15.30
C GLY A 65 7.06 -1.12 16.21
N TYR A 66 7.08 -1.40 17.50
CA TYR A 66 7.58 -0.47 18.51
C TYR A 66 8.60 -1.15 19.44
N PRO A 67 9.85 -0.70 19.45
CA PRO A 67 10.85 -1.26 20.36
C PRO A 67 10.74 -0.60 21.73
N GLN A 68 10.82 -1.38 22.81
CA GLN A 68 10.96 -0.81 24.16
C GLN A 68 12.25 -0.01 24.25
N GLN A 69 13.34 -0.58 23.73
CA GLN A 69 14.62 0.06 23.53
C GLN A 69 15.00 -0.04 22.05
N GLU A 70 15.40 1.09 21.45
CA GLU A 70 15.85 1.11 20.06
C GLU A 70 17.07 0.24 19.84
N ASP A 71 17.12 -0.41 18.67
CA ASP A 71 18.23 -1.25 18.26
C ASP A 71 18.58 -1.04 16.77
N GLU A 72 19.50 -1.86 16.25
CA GLU A 72 19.97 -1.76 14.86
C GLU A 72 18.90 -2.09 13.81
N TYR A 73 17.80 -2.76 14.21
CA TYR A 73 16.73 -3.21 13.30
C TYR A 73 15.49 -2.32 13.39
N LEU A 74 15.18 -1.81 14.58
CA LEU A 74 13.95 -1.06 14.82
C LEU A 74 14.18 0.16 15.71
N THR A 75 13.70 1.28 15.23
CA THR A 75 13.74 2.56 15.95
C THR A 75 12.32 3.11 16.15
N LYS A 76 12.18 4.16 16.94
CA LYS A 76 10.91 4.87 17.14
C LYS A 76 10.60 5.91 16.05
N ASN A 77 11.37 5.93 14.98
CA ASN A 77 11.21 6.90 13.89
C ASN A 77 9.81 6.88 13.27
N SER A 78 9.21 5.68 13.10
CA SER A 78 7.88 5.55 12.51
C SER A 78 6.79 6.14 13.42
N GLU A 79 6.86 5.88 14.72
CA GLU A 79 5.96 6.49 15.70
C GLU A 79 6.11 8.01 15.71
N GLN A 80 7.33 8.52 15.76
CA GLN A 80 7.60 9.96 15.74
C GLN A 80 7.11 10.63 14.46
N PHE A 81 7.29 9.98 13.32
CA PHE A 81 6.78 10.44 12.02
C PHE A 81 5.26 10.60 12.05
N HIS A 82 4.52 9.56 12.48
CA HIS A 82 3.06 9.61 12.55
C HIS A 82 2.58 10.65 13.59
N ARG A 83 3.26 10.77 14.72
CA ARG A 83 2.97 11.82 15.72
C ARG A 83 3.10 13.23 15.13
N HIS A 84 4.14 13.50 14.33
CA HIS A 84 4.32 14.77 13.63
C HIS A 84 3.25 15.02 12.55
N LEU A 85 2.59 13.98 12.06
CA LEU A 85 1.45 14.07 11.17
C LEU A 85 0.11 14.20 11.90
N GLY A 86 0.11 14.26 13.23
CA GLY A 86 -1.07 14.44 14.06
C GLY A 86 -1.80 13.15 14.42
N PHE A 87 -1.09 12.01 14.42
CA PHE A 87 -1.61 10.77 14.98
C PHE A 87 -1.41 10.71 16.49
N GLU A 88 -2.33 10.04 17.16
CA GLU A 88 -2.27 9.76 18.59
C GLU A 88 -2.19 8.24 18.84
N THR A 89 -1.44 7.81 19.84
CA THR A 89 -1.34 6.39 20.19
C THR A 89 -2.61 5.98 20.94
N VAL A 90 -3.30 4.95 20.44
CA VAL A 90 -4.54 4.42 21.04
C VAL A 90 -4.32 3.13 21.82
N GLY A 91 -3.26 2.41 21.58
CA GLY A 91 -2.96 1.20 22.33
C GLY A 91 -1.62 0.58 21.99
N THR A 92 -1.15 -0.29 22.90
CA THR A 92 0.10 -1.04 22.75
C THR A 92 -0.16 -2.52 23.01
N PHE A 93 0.35 -3.35 22.12
CA PHE A 93 0.41 -4.79 22.29
C PHE A 93 1.84 -5.17 22.65
N HIS A 94 2.03 -5.69 23.85
CA HIS A 94 3.35 -5.99 24.38
C HIS A 94 3.86 -7.35 23.88
N HIS A 95 5.12 -7.40 23.44
CA HIS A 95 5.81 -8.62 23.02
C HIS A 95 5.02 -9.48 22.02
N CYS A 96 4.29 -8.85 21.11
CA CYS A 96 3.43 -9.54 20.14
C CYS A 96 4.17 -9.92 18.84
N GLY A 97 5.32 -9.34 18.53
CA GLY A 97 6.15 -9.63 17.36
C GLY A 97 7.51 -10.21 17.74
N TYR A 98 7.90 -11.32 17.12
CA TYR A 98 9.24 -11.91 17.30
C TYR A 98 10.01 -11.87 15.98
N LYS A 99 11.11 -11.13 15.93
CA LYS A 99 11.97 -11.00 14.75
C LYS A 99 13.42 -10.71 15.18
N PHE A 100 14.38 -11.19 14.41
CA PHE A 100 15.82 -11.00 14.68
C PHE A 100 16.27 -11.49 16.08
N GLY A 101 15.65 -12.56 16.60
CA GLY A 101 15.95 -13.09 17.93
C GLY A 101 15.40 -12.26 19.09
N ARG A 102 14.52 -11.30 18.86
CA ARG A 102 13.99 -10.36 19.87
C ARG A 102 12.48 -10.21 19.79
N TRP A 103 11.87 -9.88 20.93
CA TRP A 103 10.47 -9.50 21.02
C TRP A 103 10.31 -7.99 20.86
N TYR A 104 9.32 -7.60 20.08
CA TYR A 104 8.91 -6.21 19.85
C TYR A 104 7.45 -6.02 20.26
N ASP A 105 7.17 -4.82 20.74
CA ASP A 105 5.81 -4.36 20.92
C ASP A 105 5.24 -3.88 19.57
N MET A 106 3.94 -3.69 19.53
CA MET A 106 3.23 -3.07 18.42
C MET A 106 2.30 -2.01 18.98
N ILE A 107 2.30 -0.83 18.40
CA ILE A 107 1.36 0.23 18.74
C ILE A 107 0.38 0.47 17.60
N TRP A 108 -0.83 0.80 17.98
CA TRP A 108 -1.81 1.39 17.07
C TRP A 108 -1.86 2.90 17.32
N MET A 109 -1.83 3.64 16.22
CA MET A 109 -2.03 5.08 16.22
C MET A 109 -3.23 5.44 15.34
N GLU A 110 -3.98 6.46 15.72
CA GLU A 110 -5.15 6.93 14.98
C GLU A 110 -5.06 8.42 14.66
N LYS A 111 -5.77 8.83 13.60
CA LYS A 111 -6.01 10.21 13.25
C LYS A 111 -7.40 10.37 12.64
N MET A 112 -8.19 11.28 13.17
CA MET A 112 -9.44 11.70 12.56
C MET A 112 -9.16 12.64 11.39
N ILE A 113 -9.74 12.34 10.23
CA ILE A 113 -9.59 13.11 8.98
C ILE A 113 -10.91 13.69 8.47
N GLY A 114 -12.02 13.34 9.09
CA GLY A 114 -13.37 13.85 8.80
C GLY A 114 -14.22 13.97 10.05
N SER A 115 -15.44 14.50 9.91
CA SER A 115 -16.40 14.69 10.99
C SER A 115 -17.33 13.48 11.14
N HIS A 116 -17.64 13.09 12.38
CA HIS A 116 -18.56 12.02 12.69
C HIS A 116 -19.95 12.58 12.96
N ASP A 117 -20.76 12.65 11.91
CA ASP A 117 -22.12 13.14 12.00
C ASP A 117 -23.10 12.00 12.38
N SER A 118 -24.29 12.35 12.86
CA SER A 118 -25.32 11.37 13.25
C SER A 118 -25.89 10.58 12.05
N VAL A 119 -25.78 11.13 10.85
CA VAL A 119 -26.13 10.47 9.59
C VAL A 119 -24.90 10.52 8.68
N GLN A 120 -24.28 9.36 8.47
CA GLN A 120 -23.06 9.27 7.67
C GLN A 120 -23.38 8.93 6.23
N GLN A 121 -22.71 9.60 5.29
CA GLN A 121 -22.78 9.25 3.88
C GLN A 121 -21.96 7.98 3.61
N SER A 122 -22.37 7.20 2.62
CA SER A 122 -21.61 6.02 2.19
C SER A 122 -20.24 6.41 1.65
N VAL A 123 -19.24 5.56 1.92
CA VAL A 123 -17.90 5.75 1.36
C VAL A 123 -17.94 5.50 -0.14
N LEU A 124 -17.30 6.38 -0.90
CA LEU A 124 -17.18 6.29 -2.35
C LEU A 124 -15.93 5.44 -2.69
N PHE A 125 -16.06 4.14 -2.64
CA PHE A 125 -15.00 3.26 -3.12
C PHE A 125 -14.86 3.41 -4.65
N PRO A 126 -13.62 3.44 -5.18
CA PRO A 126 -13.42 3.40 -6.61
C PRO A 126 -14.11 2.16 -7.20
N GLU A 127 -14.87 2.36 -8.27
CA GLU A 127 -15.55 1.27 -8.96
C GLU A 127 -14.50 0.26 -9.46
N ARG A 128 -14.68 -1.01 -9.09
CA ARG A 128 -13.85 -2.09 -9.62
C ARG A 128 -14.41 -2.50 -10.97
N LYS A 129 -13.61 -2.34 -12.01
CA LYS A 129 -13.95 -2.81 -13.36
C LYS A 129 -13.34 -4.18 -13.61
N ALA A 130 -14.00 -4.95 -14.45
CA ALA A 130 -13.52 -6.24 -14.92
C ALA A 130 -12.50 -6.04 -16.04
N TYR A 131 -11.37 -6.72 -15.94
CA TYR A 131 -10.33 -6.78 -16.97
C TYR A 131 -9.99 -8.22 -17.27
N THR A 132 -9.74 -8.52 -18.53
CA THR A 132 -9.28 -9.83 -18.96
C THR A 132 -7.77 -9.82 -19.10
N ILE A 133 -7.11 -10.83 -18.55
CA ILE A 133 -5.67 -11.04 -18.77
C ILE A 133 -5.49 -11.47 -20.22
N THR A 134 -4.77 -10.67 -21.00
CA THR A 134 -4.53 -10.95 -22.43
C THR A 134 -3.15 -11.51 -22.69
N GLU A 135 -2.19 -11.22 -21.82
CA GLU A 135 -0.81 -11.64 -21.98
C GLU A 135 -0.11 -11.69 -20.62
N ILE A 136 0.78 -12.66 -20.44
CA ILE A 136 1.67 -12.77 -19.29
C ILE A 136 3.07 -12.93 -19.85
N VAL A 137 3.98 -12.01 -19.49
CA VAL A 137 5.37 -11.99 -19.97
C VAL A 137 6.30 -12.03 -18.77
N GLU A 138 7.17 -13.04 -18.75
CA GLU A 138 8.24 -13.12 -17.75
C GLU A 138 9.28 -12.00 -17.94
N ASP A 139 9.88 -11.54 -16.86
CA ASP A 139 11.00 -10.62 -16.93
C ASP A 139 12.17 -11.27 -17.68
N ASP A 140 12.67 -10.60 -18.72
CA ASP A 140 13.87 -11.02 -19.45
C ASP A 140 15.12 -10.43 -18.79
N PHE A 141 15.96 -11.29 -18.25
CA PHE A 141 17.25 -10.92 -17.65
C PHE A 141 18.43 -11.12 -18.62
N GLY A 142 18.16 -11.41 -19.90
CA GLY A 142 19.19 -11.68 -20.90
C GLY A 142 20.08 -12.87 -20.55
N CYS A 143 21.32 -12.85 -21.05
CA CYS A 143 22.29 -13.93 -20.84
C CYS A 143 22.84 -14.01 -19.40
N GLU A 144 22.63 -12.99 -18.58
CA GLU A 144 23.15 -12.95 -17.20
C GLU A 144 22.26 -13.71 -16.22
N GLY A 145 21.04 -14.03 -16.63
CA GLY A 145 20.06 -14.70 -15.77
C GLY A 145 19.51 -13.81 -14.66
N ARG A 146 18.57 -14.35 -13.90
CA ARG A 146 17.97 -13.64 -12.76
C ARG A 146 19.00 -13.51 -11.63
N PRO A 147 19.12 -12.32 -10.98
CA PRO A 147 19.95 -12.14 -9.81
C PRO A 147 19.60 -13.12 -8.69
N GLU A 148 20.61 -13.66 -8.00
CA GLU A 148 20.41 -14.63 -6.92
C GLU A 148 19.53 -14.01 -5.82
N GLY A 149 18.45 -14.71 -5.44
CA GLY A 149 17.50 -14.26 -4.44
C GLY A 149 16.43 -13.27 -4.95
N ALA A 150 16.44 -12.89 -6.22
CA ALA A 150 15.38 -12.06 -6.78
C ALA A 150 14.10 -12.88 -7.02
N GLU A 151 12.96 -12.33 -6.57
CA GLU A 151 11.64 -12.93 -6.78
C GLU A 151 11.30 -12.96 -8.27
N PRO A 152 10.75 -14.08 -8.81
CA PRO A 152 10.20 -14.12 -10.15
C PRO A 152 9.07 -13.11 -10.33
N MET A 153 9.22 -12.22 -11.29
CA MET A 153 8.21 -11.23 -11.64
C MET A 153 7.73 -11.43 -13.07
N VAL A 154 6.48 -11.11 -13.30
CA VAL A 154 5.84 -11.13 -14.61
C VAL A 154 5.15 -9.81 -14.89
N THR A 155 5.06 -9.45 -16.15
CA THR A 155 4.23 -8.35 -16.64
C THR A 155 2.94 -8.93 -17.22
N VAL A 156 1.81 -8.58 -16.62
CA VAL A 156 0.47 -9.00 -17.04
C VAL A 156 -0.17 -7.87 -17.83
N SER A 157 -0.60 -8.13 -19.06
CA SER A 157 -1.39 -7.21 -19.88
C SER A 157 -2.87 -7.44 -19.60
N LEU A 158 -3.59 -6.35 -19.37
CA LEU A 158 -5.01 -6.32 -19.01
C LEU A 158 -5.79 -5.58 -20.09
N ASP A 159 -6.90 -6.15 -20.55
CA ASP A 159 -7.85 -5.52 -21.45
C ASP A 159 -9.21 -5.39 -20.74
N GLY A 160 -9.75 -4.17 -20.75
CA GLY A 160 -11.04 -3.83 -20.15
C GLY A 160 -12.06 -3.42 -21.22
N ASP A 161 -13.30 -3.26 -20.80
CA ASP A 161 -14.36 -2.76 -21.68
C ASP A 161 -14.00 -1.35 -22.22
N HIS A 162 -14.33 -1.10 -23.49
CA HIS A 162 -14.10 0.16 -24.19
C HIS A 162 -12.65 0.49 -24.54
N GLY A 163 -11.77 -0.51 -24.67
CA GLY A 163 -10.38 -0.32 -25.10
C GLY A 163 -9.48 0.29 -24.02
N VAL A 164 -9.90 0.25 -22.76
CA VAL A 164 -9.04 0.57 -21.64
C VAL A 164 -8.11 -0.63 -21.40
N TRP A 165 -6.83 -0.42 -21.56
CA TRP A 165 -5.83 -1.45 -21.33
C TRP A 165 -4.76 -0.96 -20.36
N GLY A 166 -4.10 -1.87 -19.70
CA GLY A 166 -3.02 -1.58 -18.78
C GLY A 166 -2.05 -2.74 -18.63
N LYS A 167 -0.89 -2.47 -18.07
CA LYS A 167 0.11 -3.49 -17.74
C LYS A 167 0.42 -3.42 -16.26
N VAL A 168 0.45 -4.59 -15.62
CA VAL A 168 0.76 -4.74 -14.20
C VAL A 168 1.96 -5.65 -14.05
N ARG A 169 2.98 -5.24 -13.29
CA ARG A 169 4.09 -6.10 -12.93
C ARG A 169 3.87 -6.67 -11.54
N ILE A 170 3.75 -7.98 -11.44
CA ILE A 170 3.43 -8.70 -10.20
C ILE A 170 4.37 -9.90 -10.01
N ALA A 171 4.42 -10.44 -8.80
CA ALA A 171 5.13 -11.69 -8.54
C ALA A 171 4.47 -12.85 -9.30
N ASP A 172 5.26 -13.69 -9.96
CA ASP A 172 4.76 -14.88 -10.66
C ASP A 172 4.01 -15.83 -9.70
N ALA A 173 4.50 -15.97 -8.48
CA ALA A 173 3.85 -16.73 -7.40
C ALA A 173 2.39 -16.29 -7.14
N TYR A 174 2.09 -14.99 -7.31
CA TYR A 174 0.73 -14.48 -7.13
C TYR A 174 -0.25 -15.08 -8.15
N LEU A 175 0.17 -15.24 -9.42
CA LEU A 175 -0.67 -15.87 -10.44
C LEU A 175 -1.00 -17.33 -10.10
N TYR A 176 0.01 -18.07 -9.63
CA TYR A 176 -0.18 -19.46 -9.22
C TYR A 176 -1.10 -19.57 -7.99
N GLU A 177 -0.90 -18.76 -6.97
CA GLU A 177 -1.70 -18.77 -5.74
C GLU A 177 -3.18 -18.46 -6.01
N HIS A 178 -3.45 -17.56 -6.95
CA HIS A 178 -4.80 -17.13 -7.30
C HIS A 178 -5.37 -17.83 -8.54
N HIS A 179 -4.69 -18.82 -9.10
CA HIS A 179 -5.09 -19.58 -10.30
C HIS A 179 -5.41 -18.67 -11.49
N LEU A 180 -4.59 -17.64 -11.71
CA LEU A 180 -4.76 -16.68 -12.80
C LEU A 180 -3.92 -17.07 -14.01
N ASP A 181 -4.54 -16.99 -15.21
CA ASP A 181 -3.89 -17.29 -16.50
C ASP A 181 -4.45 -16.36 -17.57
N VAL A 182 -3.90 -16.41 -18.78
CA VAL A 182 -4.46 -15.71 -19.94
C VAL A 182 -5.93 -16.13 -20.13
N GLY A 183 -6.81 -15.14 -20.27
CA GLY A 183 -8.25 -15.31 -20.30
C GLY A 183 -8.94 -15.20 -18.93
N SER A 184 -8.21 -15.17 -17.82
CA SER A 184 -8.80 -14.93 -16.51
C SER A 184 -9.35 -13.50 -16.40
N VAL A 185 -10.50 -13.36 -15.74
CA VAL A 185 -11.10 -12.05 -15.45
C VAL A 185 -10.71 -11.61 -14.04
N VAL A 186 -10.10 -10.44 -13.93
CA VAL A 186 -9.71 -9.81 -12.67
C VAL A 186 -10.46 -8.52 -12.47
N HIS A 187 -10.69 -8.13 -11.22
CA HIS A 187 -11.38 -6.90 -10.89
C HIS A 187 -10.41 -5.94 -10.22
N THR A 188 -10.20 -4.77 -10.83
CA THR A 188 -9.35 -3.72 -10.27
C THR A 188 -9.95 -2.34 -10.51
N THR A 189 -9.37 -1.33 -9.90
CA THR A 189 -9.77 0.07 -10.09
C THR A 189 -8.90 0.73 -11.16
N GLU A 190 -9.42 1.73 -11.87
CA GLU A 190 -8.65 2.50 -12.85
C GLU A 190 -7.42 3.16 -12.21
N MET A 191 -7.52 3.61 -10.95
CA MET A 191 -6.37 4.18 -10.22
C MET A 191 -5.17 3.24 -10.13
N PHE A 192 -5.42 1.93 -10.07
CA PHE A 192 -4.34 0.94 -10.05
C PHE A 192 -3.65 0.82 -11.42
N LEU A 193 -4.42 0.98 -12.50
CA LEU A 193 -3.89 0.97 -13.87
C LEU A 193 -3.13 2.26 -14.19
N ASP A 194 -3.65 3.42 -13.81
CA ASP A 194 -3.02 4.72 -14.06
C ASP A 194 -1.67 4.87 -13.35
N SER A 195 -1.51 4.25 -12.18
CA SER A 195 -0.23 4.24 -11.48
C SER A 195 0.85 3.41 -12.18
N ILE A 196 0.47 2.57 -13.14
CA ILE A 196 1.33 1.61 -13.85
C ILE A 196 1.53 2.00 -15.32
N SER A 197 0.62 2.75 -15.93
CA SER A 197 0.54 2.97 -17.38
C SER A 197 1.23 4.21 -17.92
N VAL A 198 2.02 4.94 -17.17
CA VAL A 198 2.70 6.11 -17.72
C VAL A 198 4.08 5.76 -18.24
N ARG A 199 4.14 5.25 -19.46
CA ARG A 199 5.17 5.62 -20.45
C ARG A 199 4.64 5.38 -21.86
N SER A 200 4.27 6.48 -22.51
CA SER A 200 4.29 6.59 -23.96
C SER A 200 5.72 6.51 -24.46
#